data_423a48b65675865c6171dd18b747d103
#
_entry.id   423a48b65675865c6171dd18b747d103
#
_cell.length_a   1.000
_cell.length_b   1.000
_cell.length_c   1.000
_cell.angle_alpha   90.00
_cell.angle_beta   90.00
_cell.angle_gamma   90.00
#
_symmetry.space_group_name_H-M   'P 1'
#
loop_
_entity.id
_entity.type
_entity.pdbx_description
1 polymer ?
#
loop_
_entity_poly.entity_id
_entity_poly.type
_entity_poly.pdbx_seq_one_letter_code
_entity_poly.pdbx_strand_id
1 'polypeptide(L)'
;SQLSARALGGQVASPAPGQGESGLASVFLTEAGQEDEAIADMFAQGDAASARADVATNEGTQLPVPVNHNDAVVALPPQAKLLASSKACPIEAWRLGSVLGLQWHPEVVPERLYLWAKEDGAKAGLDQATIKRQADDVLAQGRRIDAITCAMGRAAARMLLRKARAYRVLQSVVD
;
A
#
# COMPACT_ATOMS: atom_id res chain seq x y z
N SER A 1 -9.41 -1.79 0.28
CA SER A 1 -9.10 -3.20 -0.05
C SER A 1 -10.17 -4.15 0.47
N GLN A 2 -10.38 -4.25 1.79
CA GLN A 2 -11.22 -5.26 2.46
C GLN A 2 -12.70 -5.21 2.04
N LEU A 3 -13.33 -4.02 2.07
CA LEU A 3 -14.74 -3.88 1.69
C LEU A 3 -15.00 -4.34 0.26
N SER A 4 -14.13 -3.95 -0.68
CA SER A 4 -14.24 -4.38 -2.08
C SER A 4 -14.04 -5.87 -2.23
N ALA A 5 -13.05 -6.46 -1.54
CA ALA A 5 -12.82 -7.90 -1.56
C ALA A 5 -14.05 -8.67 -1.09
N ARG A 6 -14.62 -8.27 0.07
CA ARG A 6 -15.82 -8.92 0.63
C ARG A 6 -17.05 -8.80 -0.29
N ALA A 7 -17.27 -7.61 -0.86
CA ALA A 7 -18.39 -7.36 -1.79
C ALA A 7 -18.30 -8.18 -3.07
N LEU A 8 -17.09 -8.55 -3.48
CA LEU A 8 -16.81 -9.32 -4.70
C LEU A 8 -16.61 -10.83 -4.45
N GLY A 9 -16.93 -11.32 -3.25
CA GLY A 9 -16.89 -12.74 -2.91
C GLY A 9 -15.56 -13.24 -2.33
N GLY A 10 -14.64 -12.33 -1.98
CA GLY A 10 -13.45 -12.64 -1.20
C GLY A 10 -13.74 -12.76 0.31
N GLN A 11 -12.74 -13.16 1.08
CA GLN A 11 -12.84 -13.28 2.54
C GLN A 11 -11.92 -12.28 3.23
N VAL A 12 -12.39 -11.73 4.36
CA VAL A 12 -11.66 -10.78 5.19
C VAL A 12 -11.66 -11.30 6.62
N ALA A 13 -10.51 -11.34 7.25
CA ALA A 13 -10.38 -11.54 8.70
C ALA A 13 -10.22 -10.19 9.41
N SER A 14 -10.89 -10.06 10.56
CA SER A 14 -10.89 -8.85 11.39
C SER A 14 -10.94 -9.24 12.88
N PRO A 15 -9.84 -9.22 13.64
CA PRO A 15 -8.47 -9.07 13.13
C PRO A 15 -8.02 -10.27 12.30
N ALA A 16 -6.96 -10.10 11.51
CA ALA A 16 -6.26 -11.17 10.80
C ALA A 16 -5.03 -11.60 11.61
N PRO A 17 -5.07 -12.72 12.35
CA PRO A 17 -3.97 -13.13 13.21
C PRO A 17 -2.66 -13.29 12.44
N GLY A 18 -1.60 -12.62 12.90
CA GLY A 18 -0.28 -12.68 12.29
C GLY A 18 -0.12 -11.93 10.97
N GLN A 19 -1.18 -11.25 10.48
CA GLN A 19 -1.13 -10.48 9.24
C GLN A 19 -1.27 -8.96 9.44
N GLY A 20 -1.40 -8.51 10.70
CA GLY A 20 -1.40 -7.07 11.01
C GLY A 20 -0.01 -6.46 10.84
N GLU A 21 0.04 -5.26 10.28
CA GLU A 21 1.27 -4.50 10.08
C GLU A 21 1.09 -3.05 10.50
N SER A 22 2.14 -2.44 11.06
CA SER A 22 2.16 -1.03 11.46
C SER A 22 3.52 -0.42 11.19
N GLY A 23 3.56 0.82 10.71
CA GLY A 23 4.77 1.55 10.35
C GLY A 23 5.16 1.37 8.90
N LEU A 24 6.25 0.66 8.63
CA LEU A 24 6.73 0.38 7.28
C LEU A 24 6.82 -1.13 7.04
N ALA A 25 6.34 -1.58 5.89
CA ALA A 25 6.52 -2.94 5.39
C ALA A 25 7.29 -2.95 4.07
N SER A 26 8.00 -4.03 3.81
CA SER A 26 8.56 -4.31 2.49
C SER A 26 7.54 -5.10 1.68
N VAL A 27 7.05 -4.51 0.60
CA VAL A 27 6.09 -5.15 -0.31
C VAL A 27 6.79 -5.62 -1.57
N PHE A 28 6.45 -6.83 -2.00
CA PHE A 28 7.03 -7.53 -3.14
C PHE A 28 5.99 -7.72 -4.22
N LEU A 29 6.33 -7.41 -5.48
CA LEU A 29 5.48 -7.71 -6.63
C LEU A 29 5.49 -9.21 -6.93
N THR A 30 4.32 -9.74 -7.25
CA THR A 30 4.19 -11.03 -7.94
C THR A 30 4.49 -10.88 -9.44
N GLU A 31 4.59 -11.98 -10.17
CA GLU A 31 4.67 -11.95 -11.64
C GLU A 31 3.49 -11.18 -12.26
N ALA A 32 2.26 -11.47 -11.81
CA ALA A 32 1.06 -10.75 -12.24
C ALA A 32 1.10 -9.26 -11.84
N GLY A 33 1.77 -8.90 -10.75
CA GLY A 33 1.98 -7.51 -10.34
C GLY A 33 2.95 -6.76 -11.26
N GLN A 34 3.98 -7.43 -11.74
CA GLN A 34 4.93 -6.87 -12.70
C GLN A 34 4.28 -6.64 -14.09
N GLU A 35 3.28 -7.46 -14.45
CA GLU A 35 2.50 -7.32 -15.67
C GLU A 35 1.33 -6.30 -15.56
N ASP A 36 0.92 -5.95 -14.34
CA ASP A 36 -0.18 -5.00 -14.12
C ASP A 36 0.31 -3.56 -14.32
N GLU A 37 -0.16 -2.89 -15.37
CA GLU A 37 0.27 -1.54 -15.76
C GLU A 37 0.27 -0.54 -14.59
N ALA A 38 -0.74 -0.57 -13.73
CA ALA A 38 -0.89 0.42 -12.67
C ALA A 38 0.09 0.17 -11.51
N ILE A 39 0.22 -1.08 -11.07
CA ILE A 39 1.11 -1.46 -9.97
C ILE A 39 2.58 -1.40 -10.44
N ALA A 40 2.86 -1.88 -11.65
CA ALA A 40 4.19 -1.80 -12.24
C ALA A 40 4.67 -0.34 -12.37
N ASP A 41 3.80 0.60 -12.85
CA ASP A 41 4.16 2.03 -12.89
C ASP A 41 4.39 2.61 -11.48
N MET A 42 3.55 2.28 -10.50
CA MET A 42 3.76 2.73 -9.12
C MET A 42 5.11 2.29 -8.57
N PHE A 43 5.49 1.03 -8.80
CA PHE A 43 6.76 0.48 -8.33
C PHE A 43 7.94 1.06 -9.11
N ALA A 44 7.86 1.20 -10.41
CA ALA A 44 8.91 1.83 -11.23
C ALA A 44 9.17 3.29 -10.82
N GLN A 45 8.11 4.07 -10.53
CA GLN A 45 8.25 5.45 -10.05
C GLN A 45 8.83 5.51 -8.63
N GLY A 46 8.46 4.57 -7.75
CA GLY A 46 9.03 4.43 -6.42
C GLY A 46 10.51 4.06 -6.46
N ASP A 47 10.87 3.10 -7.28
CA ASP A 47 12.25 2.66 -7.47
C ASP A 47 13.14 3.77 -8.02
N ALA A 48 12.68 4.50 -9.05
CA ALA A 48 13.39 5.68 -9.56
C ALA A 48 13.57 6.78 -8.50
N ALA A 49 12.68 6.87 -7.51
CA ALA A 49 12.82 7.79 -6.39
C ALA A 49 13.76 7.26 -5.30
N SER A 50 13.87 5.93 -5.12
CA SER A 50 14.72 5.29 -4.12
C SER A 50 16.20 5.61 -4.33
N ALA A 51 16.64 5.64 -5.58
CA ALA A 51 18.02 5.99 -5.95
C ALA A 51 18.42 7.40 -5.47
N ARG A 52 17.46 8.32 -5.34
CA ARG A 52 17.67 9.68 -4.84
C ARG A 52 17.66 9.75 -3.30
N ALA A 53 17.01 8.79 -2.67
CA ALA A 53 16.83 8.70 -1.22
C ALA A 53 17.86 7.79 -0.54
N ASP A 54 18.77 7.19 -1.32
CA ASP A 54 19.73 6.18 -0.85
C ASP A 54 19.03 5.03 -0.08
N VAL A 55 17.92 4.54 -0.64
CA VAL A 55 17.15 3.43 -0.10
C VAL A 55 17.33 2.23 -1.01
N ALA A 56 17.82 1.12 -0.45
CA ALA A 56 17.99 -0.11 -1.20
C ALA A 56 16.62 -0.68 -1.60
N THR A 57 16.48 -1.02 -2.88
CA THR A 57 15.34 -1.73 -3.45
C THR A 57 15.83 -2.95 -4.22
N ASN A 58 14.93 -3.81 -4.64
CA ASN A 58 15.26 -4.98 -5.45
C ASN A 58 14.73 -4.79 -6.88
N GLU A 59 15.45 -4.02 -7.68
CA GLU A 59 15.19 -3.80 -9.12
C GLU A 59 13.71 -3.47 -9.45
N GLY A 60 13.09 -2.61 -8.63
CA GLY A 60 11.70 -2.19 -8.82
C GLY A 60 10.64 -3.25 -8.47
N THR A 61 11.04 -4.41 -7.93
CA THR A 61 10.10 -5.47 -7.51
C THR A 61 9.79 -5.48 -6.02
N GLN A 62 10.54 -4.70 -5.23
CA GLN A 62 10.37 -4.58 -3.79
C GLN A 62 10.52 -3.12 -3.37
N LEU A 63 9.54 -2.58 -2.63
CA LEU A 63 9.60 -1.22 -2.07
C LEU A 63 9.16 -1.20 -0.61
N PRO A 64 9.75 -0.31 0.21
CA PRO A 64 9.22 0.03 1.51
C PRO A 64 7.96 0.89 1.34
N VAL A 65 6.89 0.56 2.06
CA VAL A 65 5.61 1.27 1.99
C VAL A 65 5.03 1.50 3.38
N PRO A 66 4.26 2.59 3.59
CA PRO A 66 3.51 2.81 4.82
C PRO A 66 2.36 1.82 4.96
N VAL A 67 2.23 1.20 6.13
CA VAL A 67 1.15 0.28 6.48
C VAL A 67 0.59 0.57 7.87
N ASN A 68 -0.71 0.40 8.04
CA ASN A 68 -1.36 0.37 9.36
C ASN A 68 -2.69 -0.37 9.26
N HIS A 69 -2.67 -1.65 9.57
CA HIS A 69 -3.86 -2.50 9.55
C HIS A 69 -3.73 -3.69 10.48
N ASN A 70 -4.86 -4.11 11.04
CA ASN A 70 -5.03 -5.38 11.76
C ASN A 70 -5.93 -6.36 10.98
N ASP A 71 -6.69 -5.83 10.03
CA ASP A 71 -7.58 -6.60 9.17
C ASP A 71 -6.90 -6.88 7.83
N ALA A 72 -7.14 -8.05 7.27
CA ALA A 72 -6.56 -8.40 5.98
C ALA A 72 -7.56 -9.18 5.10
N VAL A 73 -7.39 -9.07 3.81
CA VAL A 73 -7.99 -10.01 2.86
C VAL A 73 -7.26 -11.33 3.00
N VAL A 74 -7.98 -12.39 3.36
CA VAL A 74 -7.40 -13.74 3.58
C VAL A 74 -7.73 -14.72 2.47
N ALA A 75 -8.72 -14.41 1.62
CA ALA A 75 -8.97 -15.09 0.36
C ALA A 75 -9.42 -14.07 -0.68
N LEU A 76 -8.80 -14.13 -1.85
CA LEU A 76 -9.14 -13.25 -2.97
C LEU A 76 -10.56 -13.51 -3.50
N PRO A 77 -11.23 -12.49 -4.05
CA PRO A 77 -12.41 -12.70 -4.86
C PRO A 77 -12.15 -13.69 -6.01
N PRO A 78 -13.14 -14.49 -6.44
CA PRO A 78 -12.98 -15.38 -7.58
C PRO A 78 -12.45 -14.61 -8.81
N GLN A 79 -11.47 -15.19 -9.50
CA GLN A 79 -10.78 -14.62 -10.66
C GLN A 79 -9.92 -13.37 -10.38
N ALA A 80 -9.83 -12.90 -9.14
CA ALA A 80 -8.90 -11.82 -8.79
C ALA A 80 -7.44 -12.31 -8.89
N LYS A 81 -6.57 -11.42 -9.36
CA LYS A 81 -5.13 -11.66 -9.44
C LYS A 81 -4.45 -11.07 -8.22
N LEU A 82 -3.57 -11.84 -7.57
CA LEU A 82 -2.65 -11.34 -6.55
C LEU A 82 -1.54 -10.55 -7.24
N LEU A 83 -1.34 -9.29 -6.83
CA LEU A 83 -0.35 -8.42 -7.44
C LEU A 83 0.86 -8.16 -6.56
N ALA A 84 0.68 -8.15 -5.24
CA ALA A 84 1.76 -7.92 -4.29
C ALA A 84 1.49 -8.58 -2.94
N SER A 85 2.58 -8.88 -2.22
CA SER A 85 2.57 -9.46 -0.87
C SER A 85 3.64 -8.81 0.01
N SER A 86 3.52 -8.94 1.33
CA SER A 86 4.59 -8.68 2.29
C SER A 86 4.95 -9.97 3.03
N LYS A 87 5.92 -9.88 3.94
CA LYS A 87 6.29 -11.03 4.78
C LYS A 87 5.16 -11.43 5.73
N ALA A 88 4.42 -10.46 6.25
CA ALA A 88 3.34 -10.71 7.21
C ALA A 88 1.98 -10.82 6.50
N CYS A 89 1.72 -10.02 5.48
CA CYS A 89 0.43 -9.98 4.78
C CYS A 89 0.56 -10.58 3.36
N PRO A 90 0.03 -11.80 3.15
CA PRO A 90 0.11 -12.47 1.84
C PRO A 90 -0.65 -11.76 0.71
N ILE A 91 -1.63 -10.91 1.03
CA ILE A 91 -2.47 -10.20 0.05
C ILE A 91 -2.38 -8.69 0.30
N GLU A 92 -1.33 -8.08 -0.22
CA GLU A 92 -1.09 -6.63 -0.14
C GLU A 92 -1.76 -5.86 -1.27
N ALA A 93 -1.76 -6.43 -2.47
CA ALA A 93 -2.48 -5.87 -3.60
C ALA A 93 -3.11 -6.95 -4.46
N TRP A 94 -4.27 -6.62 -5.02
CA TRP A 94 -5.01 -7.52 -5.88
C TRP A 94 -5.84 -6.74 -6.91
N ARG A 95 -6.19 -7.40 -8.02
CA ARG A 95 -7.04 -6.84 -9.06
C ARG A 95 -8.15 -7.80 -9.48
N LEU A 96 -9.33 -7.23 -9.65
CA LEU A 96 -10.45 -7.86 -10.35
C LEU A 96 -11.08 -6.85 -11.32
N GLY A 97 -10.87 -7.02 -12.60
CA GLY A 97 -11.33 -6.07 -13.62
C GLY A 97 -10.79 -4.65 -13.37
N SER A 98 -11.67 -3.68 -13.18
CA SER A 98 -11.32 -2.29 -12.89
C SER A 98 -10.98 -2.02 -11.42
N VAL A 99 -11.26 -2.95 -10.51
CA VAL A 99 -11.00 -2.80 -9.08
C VAL A 99 -9.55 -3.14 -8.77
N LEU A 100 -8.84 -2.21 -8.17
CA LEU A 100 -7.51 -2.39 -7.60
C LEU A 100 -7.62 -2.26 -6.08
N GLY A 101 -7.32 -3.32 -5.34
CA GLY A 101 -7.21 -3.31 -3.89
C GLY A 101 -5.76 -3.13 -3.46
N LEU A 102 -5.50 -2.15 -2.57
CA LEU A 102 -4.20 -1.94 -1.93
C LEU A 102 -4.38 -2.03 -0.42
N GLN A 103 -3.44 -2.66 0.27
CA GLN A 103 -3.40 -2.74 1.73
C GLN A 103 -2.53 -1.63 2.31
N TRP A 104 -1.45 -1.25 1.63
CA TRP A 104 -0.59 -0.13 2.02
C TRP A 104 -1.18 1.24 1.65
N HIS A 105 -0.55 2.30 2.15
CA HIS A 105 -1.01 3.69 2.08
C HIS A 105 -0.04 4.59 1.28
N PRO A 106 -0.12 4.64 -0.05
CA PRO A 106 0.77 5.50 -0.86
C PRO A 106 0.49 7.00 -0.68
N GLU A 107 -0.62 7.36 -0.02
CA GLU A 107 -1.03 8.74 0.27
C GLU A 107 -0.52 9.27 1.61
N VAL A 108 0.10 8.42 2.42
CA VAL A 108 0.46 8.77 3.80
C VAL A 108 1.75 9.58 3.85
N VAL A 109 1.72 10.68 4.62
CA VAL A 109 2.89 11.49 4.93
C VAL A 109 3.58 11.00 6.22
N PRO A 110 4.89 11.28 6.40
CA PRO A 110 5.65 10.79 7.57
C PRO A 110 5.04 11.16 8.93
N GLU A 111 4.44 12.34 9.04
CA GLU A 111 3.81 12.82 10.28
C GLU A 111 2.60 11.96 10.67
N ARG A 112 1.92 11.34 9.71
CA ARG A 112 0.82 10.41 10.00
C ARG A 112 1.32 9.09 10.58
N LEU A 113 2.45 8.59 10.09
CA LEU A 113 3.12 7.41 10.66
C LEU A 113 3.49 7.64 12.15
N TYR A 114 4.00 8.83 12.47
CA TYR A 114 4.26 9.22 13.85
C TYR A 114 3.01 9.15 14.75
N LEU A 115 1.89 9.66 14.24
CA LEU A 115 0.62 9.63 14.99
C LEU A 115 0.11 8.21 15.17
N TRP A 116 0.16 7.36 14.16
CA TRP A 116 -0.22 5.95 14.25
C TRP A 116 0.64 5.21 15.28
N ALA A 117 1.95 5.38 15.24
CA ALA A 117 2.83 4.74 16.22
C ALA A 117 2.51 5.15 17.66
N LYS A 118 2.13 6.44 17.88
CA LYS A 118 1.67 6.90 19.20
C LYS A 118 0.35 6.26 19.62
N GLU A 119 -0.62 6.19 18.72
CA GLU A 119 -1.93 5.58 18.95
C GLU A 119 -1.79 4.09 19.27
N ASP A 120 -0.97 3.37 18.51
CA ASP A 120 -0.74 1.94 18.68
C ASP A 120 0.04 1.63 19.98
N GLY A 121 1.07 2.43 20.28
CA GLY A 121 1.80 2.31 21.53
C GLY A 121 0.91 2.56 22.78
N ALA A 122 0.00 3.53 22.68
CA ALA A 122 -0.96 3.80 23.76
C ALA A 122 -1.96 2.65 23.92
N LYS A 123 -2.48 2.08 22.83
CA LYS A 123 -3.36 0.90 22.86
C LYS A 123 -2.66 -0.32 23.44
N ALA A 124 -1.35 -0.47 23.17
CA ALA A 124 -0.52 -1.54 23.71
C ALA A 124 -0.12 -1.32 25.19
N GLY A 125 -0.50 -0.19 25.81
CA GLY A 125 -0.19 0.12 27.21
C GLY A 125 1.28 0.43 27.45
N LEU A 126 2.02 0.87 26.45
CA LEU A 126 3.43 1.24 26.59
C LEU A 126 3.59 2.55 27.38
N ASP A 127 4.74 2.72 28.05
CA ASP A 127 5.08 3.97 28.71
C ASP A 127 5.37 5.11 27.70
N GLN A 128 5.20 6.35 28.15
CA GLN A 128 5.32 7.53 27.28
C GLN A 128 6.70 7.70 26.63
N ALA A 129 7.77 7.30 27.31
CA ALA A 129 9.13 7.40 26.78
C ALA A 129 9.34 6.39 25.65
N THR A 130 8.82 5.18 25.80
CA THR A 130 8.84 4.12 24.80
C THR A 130 8.00 4.50 23.58
N ILE A 131 6.77 5.01 23.80
CA ILE A 131 5.90 5.51 22.73
C ILE A 131 6.60 6.60 21.92
N LYS A 132 7.16 7.59 22.61
CA LYS A 132 7.87 8.70 21.94
C LYS A 132 9.03 8.20 21.09
N ARG A 133 9.88 7.32 21.64
CA ARG A 133 11.04 6.78 20.91
C ARG A 133 10.58 6.02 19.65
N GLN A 134 9.61 5.11 19.76
CA GLN A 134 9.10 4.36 18.61
C GLN A 134 8.48 5.28 17.56
N ALA A 135 7.73 6.29 17.96
CA ALA A 135 7.13 7.24 17.05
C ALA A 135 8.20 8.10 16.34
N ASP A 136 9.23 8.55 17.05
CA ASP A 136 10.35 9.30 16.48
C ASP A 136 11.13 8.44 15.46
N ASP A 137 11.35 7.15 15.76
CA ASP A 137 12.02 6.20 14.87
C ASP A 137 11.22 5.96 13.59
N VAL A 138 9.91 5.75 13.70
CA VAL A 138 9.02 5.56 12.53
C VAL A 138 8.92 6.85 11.70
N LEU A 139 8.88 8.03 12.34
CA LEU A 139 8.92 9.31 11.64
C LEU A 139 10.23 9.47 10.83
N ALA A 140 11.36 9.15 11.43
CA ALA A 140 12.66 9.23 10.76
C ALA A 140 12.73 8.29 9.55
N GLN A 141 12.24 7.05 9.70
CA GLN A 141 12.15 6.09 8.60
C GLN A 141 11.17 6.57 7.51
N GLY A 142 9.99 7.08 7.89
CA GLY A 142 9.02 7.64 6.96
C GLY A 142 9.59 8.78 6.12
N ARG A 143 10.36 9.68 6.73
CA ARG A 143 11.03 10.78 6.02
C ARG A 143 12.08 10.28 5.02
N ARG A 144 12.77 9.18 5.29
CA ARG A 144 13.71 8.58 4.34
C ARG A 144 13.02 8.03 3.10
N ILE A 145 11.81 7.52 3.22
CA ILE A 145 11.04 6.93 2.10
C ILE A 145 9.99 7.88 1.51
N ASP A 146 9.86 9.10 1.99
CA ASP A 146 8.81 10.05 1.57
C ASP A 146 8.82 10.30 0.06
N ALA A 147 10.01 10.41 -0.54
CA ALA A 147 10.14 10.56 -1.99
C ALA A 147 9.57 9.35 -2.75
N ILE A 148 9.77 8.13 -2.25
CA ILE A 148 9.24 6.87 -2.81
C ILE A 148 7.72 6.89 -2.72
N THR A 149 7.19 7.12 -1.53
CA THR A 149 5.74 7.14 -1.26
C THR A 149 5.03 8.19 -2.11
N CYS A 150 5.58 9.41 -2.18
CA CYS A 150 5.06 10.48 -3.03
C CYS A 150 5.10 10.12 -4.52
N ALA A 151 6.13 9.43 -5.00
CA ALA A 151 6.21 9.00 -6.40
C ALA A 151 5.14 7.95 -6.72
N MET A 152 4.95 6.96 -5.84
CA MET A 152 3.91 5.94 -5.94
C MET A 152 2.50 6.57 -5.89
N GLY A 153 2.25 7.48 -4.95
CA GLY A 153 0.97 8.20 -4.83
C GLY A 153 0.62 9.00 -6.08
N ARG A 154 1.61 9.70 -6.66
CA ARG A 154 1.41 10.42 -7.94
C ARG A 154 1.12 9.46 -9.10
N ALA A 155 1.76 8.30 -9.16
CA ALA A 155 1.47 7.28 -10.17
C ALA A 155 0.03 6.77 -10.05
N ALA A 156 -0.40 6.44 -8.83
CA ALA A 156 -1.78 6.04 -8.54
C ALA A 156 -2.80 7.13 -8.96
N ALA A 157 -2.55 8.39 -8.61
CA ALA A 157 -3.41 9.51 -8.99
C ALA A 157 -3.49 9.70 -10.51
N ARG A 158 -2.37 9.61 -11.23
CA ARG A 158 -2.34 9.67 -12.71
C ARG A 158 -3.18 8.54 -13.32
N MET A 159 -3.06 7.32 -12.83
CA MET A 159 -3.86 6.18 -13.30
C MET A 159 -5.36 6.44 -13.13
N LEU A 160 -5.80 6.92 -11.97
CA LEU A 160 -7.20 7.25 -11.70
C LEU A 160 -7.72 8.34 -12.65
N LEU A 161 -6.94 9.41 -12.87
CA LEU A 161 -7.29 10.49 -13.78
C LEU A 161 -7.39 10.04 -15.25
N ARG A 162 -6.48 9.16 -15.71
CA ARG A 162 -6.56 8.58 -17.07
C ARG A 162 -7.85 7.77 -17.25
N LYS A 163 -8.20 6.91 -16.28
CA LYS A 163 -9.43 6.11 -16.33
C LYS A 163 -10.69 6.98 -16.29
N ALA A 164 -10.71 8.02 -15.45
CA ALA A 164 -11.83 8.96 -15.39
C ALA A 164 -12.04 9.73 -16.70
N ARG A 165 -10.95 10.15 -17.36
CA ARG A 165 -11.02 10.80 -18.68
C ARG A 165 -11.52 9.86 -19.77
N ALA A 166 -11.01 8.63 -19.82
CA ALA A 166 -11.47 7.61 -20.79
C ALA A 166 -12.97 7.32 -20.62
N TYR A 167 -13.46 7.22 -19.37
CA TYR A 167 -14.88 7.01 -19.09
C TYR A 167 -15.75 8.15 -19.59
N ARG A 168 -15.34 9.43 -19.40
CA ARG A 168 -16.07 10.60 -19.92
C ARG A 168 -16.14 10.63 -21.44
N VAL A 169 -15.05 10.28 -22.12
CA VAL A 169 -15.03 10.21 -23.60
C VAL A 169 -16.00 9.14 -24.09
N LEU A 170 -16.03 7.97 -23.46
CA LEU A 170 -16.98 6.91 -23.83
C LEU A 170 -18.44 7.33 -23.63
N GLN A 171 -18.77 8.04 -22.55
CA GLN A 171 -20.14 8.57 -22.37
C GLN A 171 -20.54 9.59 -23.42
N SER A 172 -19.64 10.51 -23.78
CA SER A 172 -19.94 11.54 -24.81
C SER A 172 -20.08 10.99 -26.25
N VAL A 173 -19.79 9.72 -26.47
CA VAL A 173 -19.97 9.04 -27.79
C VAL A 173 -21.30 8.26 -27.83
N VAL A 174 -21.91 8.02 -26.67
CA VAL A 174 -23.14 7.22 -26.53
C VAL A 174 -24.38 8.13 -26.38
N ASP A 175 -24.20 9.39 -25.98
CA ASP A 175 -25.20 10.47 -25.94
C ASP A 175 -25.25 11.17 -27.31
#